data_8c86f558adf5cb7905bcdf2ba4ebca9b
#
_entry.id   8c86f558adf5cb7905bcdf2ba4ebca9b
#
_cell.length_a   1.000
_cell.length_b   1.000
_cell.length_c   1.000
_cell.angle_alpha   90.00
_cell.angle_beta   90.00
_cell.angle_gamma   90.00
#
_symmetry.space_group_name_H-M   'P 1'
#
loop_
_entity.id
_entity.type
_entity.pdbx_description
1 polymer ?
#
loop_
_entity_poly.entity_id
_entity_poly.type
_entity_poly.pdbx_seq_one_letter_code
_entity_poly.pdbx_strand_id
1 'polypeptide(L)'
;MAEITVAQIGKLRQQTGAGLMDCKKALTETEGDVEAAIEWLRKKGAATAEKKSTRTTSEGVIALNLTGDGKKGTLVEINCETDFVAKNDKFQDFCNEIAAAYSENAEADLEEKRTTTVAEIGENIQLTRNASLSLDCPGAVATYIHHGAKVGVLATVETGKNETTQTEPFKQLLNDITLQITAASPEALDRDALDQDKLEKEREIAREQFKDKPAQAIEKIVEGKIEKYYSEVCLVDQDFVKSERSVKDHVAAVAKELGDEITIKAFVRFQVGETQED
;
A
#
# COMPACT_ATOMS: atom_id res chain seq x y z
N MET A 1 -46.20 20.57 9.78
CA MET A 1 -44.95 20.05 9.17
C MET A 1 -44.22 21.21 8.52
N ALA A 2 -42.97 21.46 8.86
CA ALA A 2 -42.20 22.50 8.22
C ALA A 2 -42.09 22.20 6.72
N GLU A 3 -42.31 23.22 5.88
CA GLU A 3 -42.19 23.07 4.42
C GLU A 3 -40.68 23.03 4.07
N ILE A 4 -40.19 21.83 3.70
CA ILE A 4 -38.78 21.62 3.35
C ILE A 4 -38.51 22.21 1.97
N THR A 5 -37.69 23.24 1.91
CA THR A 5 -37.33 23.95 0.66
C THR A 5 -36.20 23.25 -0.10
N VAL A 6 -36.16 23.44 -1.42
CA VAL A 6 -35.07 22.95 -2.28
C VAL A 6 -33.73 23.52 -1.84
N ALA A 7 -33.69 24.76 -1.36
CA ALA A 7 -32.49 25.39 -0.86
C ALA A 7 -31.93 24.72 0.41
N GLN A 8 -32.78 24.31 1.34
CA GLN A 8 -32.36 23.56 2.54
C GLN A 8 -31.79 22.18 2.16
N ILE A 9 -32.46 21.48 1.23
CA ILE A 9 -31.98 20.18 0.71
C ILE A 9 -30.63 20.35 0.05
N GLY A 10 -30.47 21.39 -0.80
CA GLY A 10 -29.19 21.69 -1.48
C GLY A 10 -28.06 22.00 -0.49
N LYS A 11 -28.34 22.79 0.56
CA LYS A 11 -27.37 23.12 1.60
C LYS A 11 -26.94 21.87 2.40
N LEU A 12 -27.88 21.04 2.82
CA LEU A 12 -27.58 19.80 3.53
C LEU A 12 -26.75 18.85 2.66
N ARG A 13 -27.10 18.72 1.36
CA ARG A 13 -26.32 17.92 0.40
C ARG A 13 -24.89 18.44 0.24
N GLN A 14 -24.69 19.75 0.18
CA GLN A 14 -23.38 20.35 0.06
C GLN A 14 -22.53 20.09 1.31
N GLN A 15 -23.15 20.06 2.49
CA GLN A 15 -22.45 19.78 3.76
C GLN A 15 -22.12 18.31 3.98
N THR A 16 -22.97 17.39 3.48
CA THR A 16 -22.88 15.96 3.83
C THR A 16 -22.49 15.05 2.66
N GLY A 17 -22.49 15.55 1.43
CA GLY A 17 -22.27 14.72 0.23
C GLY A 17 -23.40 13.74 -0.09
N ALA A 18 -24.38 13.57 0.79
CA ALA A 18 -25.44 12.59 0.68
C ALA A 18 -26.36 12.80 -0.54
N GLY A 19 -27.03 11.74 -0.98
CA GLY A 19 -27.98 11.81 -2.11
C GLY A 19 -29.13 12.79 -1.87
N LEU A 20 -29.61 13.45 -2.92
CA LEU A 20 -30.67 14.48 -2.85
C LEU A 20 -31.92 13.96 -2.12
N MET A 21 -32.33 12.72 -2.43
CA MET A 21 -33.52 12.11 -1.82
C MET A 21 -33.31 11.78 -0.36
N ASP A 22 -32.09 11.42 0.02
CA ASP A 22 -31.73 11.13 1.41
C ASP A 22 -31.71 12.41 2.24
N CYS A 23 -31.14 13.50 1.70
CA CYS A 23 -31.18 14.81 2.34
C CYS A 23 -32.64 15.30 2.53
N LYS A 24 -33.49 15.12 1.50
CA LYS A 24 -34.94 15.45 1.63
C LYS A 24 -35.58 14.63 2.72
N LYS A 25 -35.38 13.33 2.75
CA LYS A 25 -35.93 12.42 3.74
C LYS A 25 -35.44 12.77 5.14
N ALA A 26 -34.15 12.99 5.33
CA ALA A 26 -33.59 13.39 6.61
C ALA A 26 -34.22 14.66 7.15
N LEU A 27 -34.30 15.73 6.34
CA LEU A 27 -34.95 16.97 6.74
C LEU A 27 -36.43 16.79 7.05
N THR A 28 -37.15 15.92 6.32
CA THR A 28 -38.58 15.63 6.59
C THR A 28 -38.74 14.92 7.93
N GLU A 29 -37.96 13.90 8.22
CA GLU A 29 -37.98 13.13 9.48
C GLU A 29 -37.56 13.96 10.70
N THR A 30 -36.74 15.02 10.48
CA THR A 30 -36.24 15.91 11.54
C THR A 30 -36.93 17.28 11.56
N GLU A 31 -38.06 17.41 10.87
CA GLU A 31 -38.86 18.63 10.82
C GLU A 31 -38.08 19.89 10.40
N GLY A 32 -37.03 19.72 9.61
CA GLY A 32 -36.18 20.79 9.10
C GLY A 32 -34.95 21.12 9.96
N ASP A 33 -34.77 20.43 11.08
CA ASP A 33 -33.57 20.55 11.89
C ASP A 33 -32.37 19.97 11.15
N VAL A 34 -31.39 20.83 10.82
CA VAL A 34 -30.22 20.48 10.01
C VAL A 34 -29.24 19.59 10.78
N GLU A 35 -29.03 19.86 12.08
CA GLU A 35 -28.10 19.07 12.91
C GLU A 35 -28.64 17.66 13.13
N ALA A 36 -29.90 17.54 13.47
CA ALA A 36 -30.59 16.24 13.57
C ALA A 36 -30.62 15.50 12.22
N ALA A 37 -30.75 16.21 11.09
CA ALA A 37 -30.71 15.61 9.76
C ALA A 37 -29.33 15.06 9.41
N ILE A 38 -28.25 15.73 9.80
CA ILE A 38 -26.88 15.22 9.66
C ILE A 38 -26.71 13.93 10.46
N GLU A 39 -27.13 13.92 11.72
CA GLU A 39 -27.06 12.72 12.56
C GLU A 39 -27.89 11.56 12.00
N TRP A 40 -29.07 11.85 11.47
CA TRP A 40 -29.92 10.87 10.81
C TRP A 40 -29.23 10.27 9.58
N LEU A 41 -28.57 11.10 8.75
CA LEU A 41 -27.80 10.66 7.58
C LEU A 41 -26.60 9.79 7.99
N ARG A 42 -25.91 10.13 9.06
CA ARG A 42 -24.80 9.33 9.61
C ARG A 42 -25.28 7.93 10.03
N LYS A 43 -26.35 7.85 10.80
CA LYS A 43 -26.97 6.57 11.22
C LYS A 43 -27.41 5.74 10.02
N LYS A 44 -28.01 6.37 9.02
CA LYS A 44 -28.39 5.71 7.78
C LYS A 44 -27.18 5.23 6.98
N GLY A 45 -26.10 6.02 6.92
CA GLY A 45 -24.84 5.66 6.28
C GLY A 45 -24.23 4.41 6.90
N ALA A 46 -24.14 4.36 8.22
CA ALA A 46 -23.66 3.20 8.96
C ALA A 46 -24.49 1.93 8.67
N ALA A 47 -25.83 2.03 8.72
CA ALA A 47 -26.71 0.91 8.38
C ALA A 47 -26.61 0.46 6.91
N THR A 48 -26.28 1.39 6.00
CA THR A 48 -26.05 1.07 4.58
C THR A 48 -24.72 0.35 4.40
N ALA A 49 -23.68 0.80 5.07
CA ALA A 49 -22.35 0.18 5.04
C ALA A 49 -22.40 -1.24 5.63
N GLU A 50 -23.10 -1.42 6.76
CA GLU A 50 -23.29 -2.74 7.36
C GLU A 50 -23.99 -3.73 6.41
N LYS A 51 -25.05 -3.32 5.72
CA LYS A 51 -25.72 -4.16 4.73
C LYS A 51 -24.86 -4.55 3.53
N LYS A 52 -23.85 -3.75 3.23
CA LYS A 52 -22.92 -3.97 2.11
C LYS A 52 -21.64 -4.68 2.53
N SER A 53 -21.34 -4.75 3.83
CA SER A 53 -20.06 -5.26 4.37
C SER A 53 -19.72 -6.69 3.92
N THR A 54 -20.73 -7.50 3.61
CA THR A 54 -20.56 -8.89 3.13
C THR A 54 -20.33 -9.02 1.63
N ARG A 55 -20.35 -7.89 0.88
CA ARG A 55 -20.08 -7.93 -0.55
C ARG A 55 -18.58 -7.97 -0.80
N THR A 56 -18.17 -8.80 -1.76
CA THR A 56 -16.77 -8.95 -2.14
C THR A 56 -16.21 -7.64 -2.72
N THR A 57 -15.02 -7.27 -2.28
CA THR A 57 -14.29 -6.09 -2.72
C THR A 57 -12.97 -6.51 -3.38
N SER A 58 -13.06 -7.08 -4.59
CA SER A 58 -11.90 -7.59 -5.35
C SER A 58 -11.12 -6.50 -6.07
N GLU A 59 -11.71 -5.31 -6.21
CA GLU A 59 -11.08 -4.15 -6.82
C GLU A 59 -10.59 -3.18 -5.74
N GLY A 60 -9.89 -2.11 -6.11
CA GLY A 60 -9.38 -1.11 -5.18
C GLY A 60 -8.14 -0.41 -5.70
N VAL A 61 -7.48 0.32 -4.80
CA VAL A 61 -6.23 1.04 -5.07
C VAL A 61 -5.28 0.95 -3.88
N ILE A 62 -3.99 1.08 -4.17
CA ILE A 62 -2.97 1.38 -3.17
C ILE A 62 -2.78 2.90 -3.16
N ALA A 63 -3.16 3.54 -2.06
CA ALA A 63 -2.96 4.97 -1.85
C ALA A 63 -1.62 5.21 -1.14
N LEU A 64 -0.97 6.32 -1.45
CA LEU A 64 0.34 6.71 -0.93
C LEU A 64 0.24 8.10 -0.28
N ASN A 65 0.84 8.24 0.89
CA ASN A 65 1.20 9.55 1.45
C ASN A 65 2.71 9.58 1.70
N LEU A 66 3.39 10.61 1.24
CA LEU A 66 4.80 10.90 1.51
C LEU A 66 4.89 12.26 2.19
N THR A 67 5.57 12.34 3.34
CA THR A 67 5.79 13.62 4.03
C THR A 67 6.65 14.56 3.20
N GLY A 68 6.44 15.88 3.37
CA GLY A 68 7.11 16.89 2.54
C GLY A 68 8.64 16.90 2.66
N ASP A 69 9.19 16.31 3.72
CA ASP A 69 10.63 16.13 3.93
C ASP A 69 11.17 14.82 3.32
N GLY A 70 10.30 13.98 2.76
CA GLY A 70 10.66 12.68 2.19
C GLY A 70 11.13 11.63 3.20
N LYS A 71 10.84 11.84 4.50
CA LYS A 71 11.34 10.99 5.58
C LYS A 71 10.35 9.93 6.05
N LYS A 72 9.06 10.08 5.73
CA LYS A 72 8.03 9.10 6.06
C LYS A 72 7.11 8.87 4.86
N GLY A 73 6.94 7.62 4.50
CA GLY A 73 5.97 7.15 3.50
C GLY A 73 4.95 6.22 4.12
N THR A 74 3.71 6.31 3.68
CA THR A 74 2.61 5.43 4.13
C THR A 74 1.88 4.90 2.91
N LEU A 75 1.70 3.58 2.84
CA LEU A 75 0.82 2.90 1.89
C LEU A 75 -0.44 2.43 2.59
N VAL A 76 -1.55 2.50 1.88
CA VAL A 76 -2.84 1.98 2.33
C VAL A 76 -3.50 1.22 1.19
N GLU A 77 -3.94 -0.01 1.45
CA GLU A 77 -4.80 -0.75 0.54
C GLU A 77 -6.26 -0.47 0.87
N ILE A 78 -6.99 0.07 -0.12
CA ILE A 78 -8.41 0.40 0.00
C ILE A 78 -9.17 -0.31 -1.11
N ASN A 79 -10.03 -1.25 -0.73
CA ASN A 79 -10.76 -2.10 -1.66
C ASN A 79 -12.19 -1.59 -1.89
N CYS A 80 -12.72 -1.82 -3.09
CA CYS A 80 -14.10 -1.54 -3.52
C CYS A 80 -14.64 -2.68 -4.39
N GLU A 81 -15.94 -2.63 -4.74
CA GLU A 81 -16.57 -3.71 -5.51
C GLU A 81 -16.14 -3.70 -6.99
N THR A 82 -15.99 -2.50 -7.61
CA THR A 82 -15.76 -2.38 -9.05
C THR A 82 -14.56 -1.50 -9.41
N ASP A 83 -14.00 -1.75 -10.60
CA ASP A 83 -12.94 -0.92 -11.18
C ASP A 83 -13.44 0.48 -11.59
N PHE A 84 -14.75 0.65 -11.82
CA PHE A 84 -15.37 1.96 -12.06
C PHE A 84 -15.25 2.86 -10.84
N VAL A 85 -15.53 2.31 -9.63
CA VAL A 85 -15.35 3.05 -8.38
C VAL A 85 -13.87 3.29 -8.11
N ALA A 86 -12.99 2.32 -8.33
CA ALA A 86 -11.55 2.50 -8.18
C ALA A 86 -10.99 3.68 -9.01
N LYS A 87 -11.62 4.02 -10.14
CA LYS A 87 -11.24 5.14 -11.02
C LYS A 87 -12.03 6.43 -10.76
N ASN A 88 -12.99 6.42 -9.83
CA ASN A 88 -13.84 7.58 -9.54
C ASN A 88 -13.07 8.62 -8.73
N ASP A 89 -13.14 9.90 -9.13
CA ASP A 89 -12.42 11.00 -8.48
C ASP A 89 -12.73 11.09 -6.98
N LYS A 90 -14.01 10.97 -6.59
CA LYS A 90 -14.39 10.97 -5.16
C LYS A 90 -13.75 9.84 -4.35
N PHE A 91 -13.65 8.66 -4.95
CA PHE A 91 -12.99 7.53 -4.32
C PHE A 91 -11.49 7.76 -4.20
N GLN A 92 -10.86 8.33 -5.23
CA GLN A 92 -9.45 8.69 -5.21
C GLN A 92 -9.15 9.77 -4.14
N ASP A 93 -9.98 10.81 -4.05
CA ASP A 93 -9.87 11.85 -3.02
C ASP A 93 -9.99 11.24 -1.61
N PHE A 94 -10.98 10.37 -1.40
CA PHE A 94 -11.13 9.61 -0.16
C PHE A 94 -9.88 8.78 0.16
N CYS A 95 -9.34 8.05 -0.80
CA CYS A 95 -8.14 7.23 -0.62
C CYS A 95 -6.92 8.08 -0.20
N ASN A 96 -6.75 9.25 -0.81
CA ASN A 96 -5.69 10.19 -0.45
C ASN A 96 -5.85 10.73 0.98
N GLU A 97 -7.08 11.06 1.39
CA GLU A 97 -7.39 11.49 2.76
C GLU A 97 -7.12 10.39 3.79
N ILE A 98 -7.47 9.13 3.47
CA ILE A 98 -7.20 7.98 4.33
C ILE A 98 -5.69 7.76 4.48
N ALA A 99 -4.93 7.83 3.37
CA ALA A 99 -3.48 7.66 3.42
C ALA A 99 -2.81 8.77 4.25
N ALA A 100 -3.27 10.02 4.16
CA ALA A 100 -2.80 11.12 4.99
C ALA A 100 -3.12 10.90 6.48
N ALA A 101 -4.33 10.47 6.81
CA ALA A 101 -4.74 10.20 8.19
C ALA A 101 -3.90 9.06 8.82
N TYR A 102 -3.68 7.95 8.10
CA TYR A 102 -2.81 6.86 8.58
C TYR A 102 -1.34 7.27 8.65
N SER A 103 -0.90 8.21 7.83
CA SER A 103 0.45 8.77 7.95
C SER A 103 0.64 9.54 9.25
N GLU A 104 -0.38 10.21 9.75
CA GLU A 104 -0.36 10.91 11.05
C GLU A 104 -0.50 9.93 12.21
N ASN A 105 -1.45 9.00 12.12
CA ASN A 105 -1.73 7.99 13.14
C ASN A 105 -2.11 6.64 12.49
N ALA A 106 -1.23 5.65 12.57
CA ALA A 106 -1.44 4.32 11.97
C ALA A 106 -2.66 3.56 12.54
N GLU A 107 -3.14 3.94 13.72
CA GLU A 107 -4.31 3.35 14.39
C GLU A 107 -5.53 4.30 14.37
N ALA A 108 -5.58 5.27 13.46
CA ALA A 108 -6.70 6.19 13.36
C ALA A 108 -8.02 5.44 13.11
N ASP A 109 -9.05 5.76 13.91
CA ASP A 109 -10.39 5.29 13.63
C ASP A 109 -11.02 6.11 12.49
N LEU A 110 -11.13 5.48 11.33
CA LEU A 110 -11.64 6.08 10.10
C LEU A 110 -13.00 5.49 9.68
N GLU A 111 -13.66 4.75 10.58
CA GLU A 111 -14.90 4.03 10.30
C GLU A 111 -16.05 4.99 9.90
N GLU A 112 -16.16 6.15 10.53
CA GLU A 112 -17.14 7.15 10.15
C GLU A 112 -16.94 7.67 8.73
N LYS A 113 -15.67 7.95 8.36
CA LYS A 113 -15.34 8.37 7.00
C LYS A 113 -15.67 7.28 5.98
N ARG A 114 -15.29 6.04 6.27
CA ARG A 114 -15.57 4.88 5.42
C ARG A 114 -17.07 4.71 5.19
N THR A 115 -17.87 4.67 6.26
CA THR A 115 -19.33 4.46 6.17
C THR A 115 -20.04 5.59 5.44
N THR A 116 -19.60 6.82 5.60
CA THR A 116 -20.09 7.97 4.85
C THR A 116 -19.80 7.80 3.36
N THR A 117 -18.57 7.44 3.01
CA THR A 117 -18.19 7.23 1.60
C THR A 117 -18.94 6.05 0.97
N VAL A 118 -19.14 4.95 1.71
CA VAL A 118 -20.00 3.83 1.26
C VAL A 118 -21.43 4.29 0.94
N ALA A 119 -22.00 5.16 1.77
CA ALA A 119 -23.34 5.70 1.52
C ALA A 119 -23.40 6.61 0.29
N GLU A 120 -22.35 7.38 0.02
CA GLU A 120 -22.25 8.30 -1.11
C GLU A 120 -22.00 7.59 -2.44
N ILE A 121 -21.03 6.68 -2.46
CA ILE A 121 -20.60 5.94 -3.65
C ILE A 121 -21.58 4.80 -3.97
N GLY A 122 -22.11 4.14 -2.93
CA GLY A 122 -23.06 3.06 -3.11
C GLY A 122 -22.46 1.67 -3.24
N GLU A 123 -21.14 1.51 -3.06
CA GLU A 123 -20.42 0.23 -3.00
C GLU A 123 -19.85 -0.05 -1.62
N ASN A 124 -19.54 -1.32 -1.33
CA ASN A 124 -18.74 -1.68 -0.16
C ASN A 124 -17.32 -1.14 -0.34
N ILE A 125 -16.77 -0.61 0.74
CA ILE A 125 -15.39 -0.11 0.78
C ILE A 125 -14.74 -0.70 2.03
N GLN A 126 -13.52 -1.23 1.88
CA GLN A 126 -12.73 -1.78 2.98
C GLN A 126 -11.38 -1.06 3.08
N LEU A 127 -10.98 -0.72 4.30
CA LEU A 127 -9.64 -0.27 4.64
C LEU A 127 -8.87 -1.51 5.07
N THR A 128 -8.20 -2.18 4.14
CA THR A 128 -7.71 -3.56 4.32
C THR A 128 -6.45 -3.61 5.15
N ARG A 129 -5.45 -2.78 4.80
CA ARG A 129 -4.17 -2.71 5.52
C ARG A 129 -3.49 -1.37 5.28
N ASN A 130 -2.63 -0.99 6.21
CA ASN A 130 -1.70 0.12 6.03
C ASN A 130 -0.31 -0.25 6.53
N ALA A 131 0.70 0.41 6.02
CA ALA A 131 2.07 0.33 6.52
C ALA A 131 2.80 1.64 6.28
N SER A 132 3.67 1.99 7.21
CA SER A 132 4.51 3.17 7.12
C SER A 132 5.98 2.80 7.28
N LEU A 133 6.84 3.45 6.51
CA LEU A 133 8.29 3.44 6.71
C LEU A 133 8.77 4.87 6.99
N SER A 134 9.71 5.00 7.92
CA SER A 134 10.30 6.29 8.27
C SER A 134 11.80 6.20 8.51
N LEU A 135 12.49 7.33 8.37
CA LEU A 135 13.93 7.47 8.61
C LEU A 135 14.20 8.68 9.52
N ASP A 136 14.97 8.45 10.59
CA ASP A 136 15.45 9.50 11.50
C ASP A 136 16.92 9.92 11.22
N CYS A 137 17.55 9.28 10.22
CA CYS A 137 18.93 9.48 9.80
C CYS A 137 19.02 10.08 8.38
N PRO A 138 20.24 10.43 7.87
CA PRO A 138 20.42 10.79 6.49
C PRO A 138 19.89 9.69 5.55
N GLY A 139 19.22 10.06 4.46
CA GLY A 139 18.57 9.14 3.53
C GLY A 139 17.20 9.62 3.09
N ALA A 140 16.44 8.79 2.41
CA ALA A 140 15.10 9.09 1.94
C ALA A 140 14.21 7.83 1.91
N VAL A 141 12.90 8.05 1.96
CA VAL A 141 11.90 7.03 1.64
C VAL A 141 11.61 7.10 0.15
N ALA A 142 12.01 6.05 -0.57
CA ALA A 142 11.65 5.85 -1.96
C ALA A 142 10.20 5.39 -2.07
N THR A 143 9.45 5.92 -3.04
CA THR A 143 8.05 5.59 -3.22
C THR A 143 7.73 5.34 -4.69
N TYR A 144 6.84 4.41 -4.95
CA TYR A 144 6.34 4.18 -6.31
C TYR A 144 4.91 3.63 -6.27
N ILE A 145 4.04 4.19 -7.10
CA ILE A 145 2.71 3.65 -7.40
C ILE A 145 2.69 3.25 -8.87
N HIS A 146 2.46 1.97 -9.13
CA HIS A 146 2.39 1.46 -10.49
C HIS A 146 1.10 1.92 -11.17
N HIS A 147 1.14 2.02 -12.51
CA HIS A 147 -0.01 2.49 -13.30
C HIS A 147 -1.30 1.76 -12.94
N GLY A 148 -2.38 2.52 -12.71
CA GLY A 148 -3.66 1.99 -12.23
C GLY A 148 -3.74 1.80 -10.72
N ALA A 149 -2.71 2.18 -9.96
CA ALA A 149 -2.65 2.13 -8.49
C ALA A 149 -2.94 0.73 -7.89
N LYS A 150 -2.61 -0.33 -8.64
CA LYS A 150 -2.80 -1.72 -8.18
C LYS A 150 -1.61 -2.26 -7.39
N VAL A 151 -0.44 -1.66 -7.54
CA VAL A 151 0.78 -1.99 -6.79
C VAL A 151 1.39 -0.70 -6.25
N GLY A 152 1.78 -0.72 -4.99
CA GLY A 152 2.49 0.36 -4.33
C GLY A 152 3.73 -0.17 -3.59
N VAL A 153 4.79 0.63 -3.61
CA VAL A 153 6.07 0.30 -2.98
C VAL A 153 6.58 1.46 -2.14
N LEU A 154 7.09 1.15 -0.96
CA LEU A 154 7.97 1.99 -0.15
C LEU A 154 9.31 1.28 0.03
N ALA A 155 10.41 2.03 0.06
CA ALA A 155 11.69 1.53 0.52
C ALA A 155 12.45 2.62 1.28
N THR A 156 13.07 2.29 2.41
CA THR A 156 13.96 3.18 3.13
C THR A 156 15.39 2.96 2.66
N VAL A 157 16.04 4.06 2.26
CA VAL A 157 17.43 4.05 1.80
C VAL A 157 18.22 5.06 2.62
N GLU A 158 19.12 4.56 3.46
CA GLU A 158 20.01 5.38 4.29
C GLU A 158 21.26 5.79 3.51
N THR A 159 21.79 6.95 3.85
CA THR A 159 23.06 7.48 3.34
C THR A 159 23.95 7.92 4.51
N GLY A 160 25.27 7.96 4.31
CA GLY A 160 26.19 8.51 5.32
C GLY A 160 26.10 10.02 5.43
N LYS A 161 25.65 10.72 4.37
CA LYS A 161 25.63 12.19 4.28
C LYS A 161 24.28 12.69 3.77
N ASN A 162 23.81 13.82 4.30
CA ASN A 162 22.57 14.46 3.84
C ASN A 162 22.67 14.98 2.39
N GLU A 163 23.85 15.44 1.97
CA GLU A 163 24.08 16.00 0.64
C GLU A 163 23.84 14.95 -0.47
N THR A 164 24.10 13.69 -0.18
CA THR A 164 23.87 12.57 -1.10
C THR A 164 22.43 12.50 -1.56
N THR A 165 21.46 12.81 -0.67
CA THR A 165 20.03 12.74 -0.98
C THR A 165 19.58 13.72 -2.07
N GLN A 166 20.37 14.77 -2.32
CA GLN A 166 20.05 15.80 -3.31
C GLN A 166 20.61 15.49 -4.69
N THR A 167 21.48 14.47 -4.81
CA THR A 167 22.16 14.11 -6.06
C THR A 167 21.24 13.35 -7.01
N GLU A 168 21.39 13.57 -8.31
CA GLU A 168 20.61 12.85 -9.34
C GLU A 168 20.89 11.34 -9.34
N PRO A 169 22.16 10.84 -9.19
CA PRO A 169 22.40 9.41 -9.10
C PRO A 169 21.68 8.74 -7.91
N PHE A 170 21.56 9.41 -6.75
CA PHE A 170 20.81 8.87 -5.62
C PHE A 170 19.31 8.83 -5.92
N LYS A 171 18.72 9.90 -6.47
CA LYS A 171 17.29 9.92 -6.86
C LYS A 171 16.99 8.84 -7.90
N GLN A 172 17.90 8.63 -8.85
CA GLN A 172 17.76 7.54 -9.83
C GLN A 172 17.81 6.18 -9.14
N LEU A 173 18.72 5.99 -8.17
CA LEU A 173 18.81 4.75 -7.38
C LEU A 173 17.51 4.47 -6.61
N LEU A 174 16.88 5.48 -5.99
CA LEU A 174 15.57 5.32 -5.32
C LEU A 174 14.50 4.81 -6.29
N ASN A 175 14.45 5.40 -7.48
CA ASN A 175 13.53 4.95 -8.53
C ASN A 175 13.85 3.52 -9.00
N ASP A 176 15.11 3.18 -9.18
CA ASP A 176 15.56 1.87 -9.61
C ASP A 176 15.18 0.78 -8.59
N ILE A 177 15.37 1.05 -7.29
CA ILE A 177 15.01 0.14 -6.20
C ILE A 177 13.49 -0.10 -6.18
N THR A 178 12.68 0.94 -6.27
CA THR A 178 11.22 0.78 -6.23
C THR A 178 10.67 0.05 -7.47
N LEU A 179 11.26 0.27 -8.64
CA LEU A 179 10.92 -0.47 -9.85
C LEU A 179 11.33 -1.95 -9.75
N GLN A 180 12.51 -2.24 -9.17
CA GLN A 180 12.96 -3.61 -8.88
C GLN A 180 11.95 -4.34 -7.99
N ILE A 181 11.58 -3.74 -6.85
CA ILE A 181 10.63 -4.33 -5.90
C ILE A 181 9.27 -4.55 -6.56
N THR A 182 8.82 -3.61 -7.39
CA THR A 182 7.55 -3.74 -8.12
C THR A 182 7.56 -4.91 -9.10
N ALA A 183 8.63 -5.06 -9.87
CA ALA A 183 8.72 -6.02 -10.96
C ALA A 183 9.09 -7.43 -10.48
N ALA A 184 10.02 -7.54 -9.52
CA ALA A 184 10.56 -8.81 -9.07
C ALA A 184 9.89 -9.36 -7.79
N SER A 185 9.02 -8.56 -7.14
CA SER A 185 8.22 -8.98 -5.97
C SER A 185 9.03 -9.74 -4.91
N PRO A 186 10.13 -9.18 -4.37
CA PRO A 186 10.93 -9.87 -3.36
C PRO A 186 10.12 -10.13 -2.09
N GLU A 187 10.39 -11.27 -1.42
CA GLU A 187 9.74 -11.64 -0.15
C GLU A 187 10.49 -11.07 1.06
N ALA A 188 11.81 -10.91 0.95
CA ALA A 188 12.68 -10.43 2.02
C ALA A 188 13.70 -9.41 1.49
N LEU A 189 14.22 -8.57 2.40
CA LEU A 189 15.30 -7.64 2.07
C LEU A 189 16.58 -8.40 1.71
N ASP A 190 16.97 -9.33 2.57
CA ASP A 190 18.18 -10.13 2.48
C ASP A 190 17.92 -11.55 3.05
N ARG A 191 18.97 -12.35 3.09
CA ARG A 191 18.93 -13.75 3.57
C ARG A 191 18.59 -13.88 5.06
N ASP A 192 18.97 -12.88 5.86
CA ASP A 192 18.76 -12.88 7.32
C ASP A 192 17.29 -12.56 7.66
N ALA A 193 16.62 -11.78 6.81
CA ALA A 193 15.21 -11.43 6.93
C ALA A 193 14.24 -12.51 6.39
N LEU A 194 14.78 -13.55 5.72
CA LEU A 194 13.95 -14.62 5.14
C LEU A 194 13.43 -15.56 6.22
N ASP A 195 12.17 -15.99 6.09
CA ASP A 195 11.55 -16.99 6.95
C ASP A 195 12.30 -18.34 6.88
N GLN A 196 12.88 -18.74 7.99
CA GLN A 196 13.69 -19.94 8.09
C GLN A 196 12.88 -21.23 7.88
N ASP A 197 11.61 -21.25 8.23
CA ASP A 197 10.72 -22.40 8.00
C ASP A 197 10.44 -22.58 6.51
N LYS A 198 10.26 -21.48 5.77
CA LYS A 198 10.15 -21.51 4.30
C LYS A 198 11.44 -22.04 3.67
N LEU A 199 12.59 -21.54 4.13
CA LEU A 199 13.90 -21.95 3.61
C LEU A 199 14.15 -23.44 3.83
N GLU A 200 13.80 -23.98 5.02
CA GLU A 200 13.99 -25.41 5.29
C GLU A 200 13.04 -26.28 4.45
N LYS A 201 11.80 -25.83 4.22
CA LYS A 201 10.88 -26.51 3.28
C LYS A 201 11.46 -26.57 1.86
N GLU A 202 12.05 -25.48 1.37
CA GLU A 202 12.70 -25.49 0.04
C GLU A 202 13.89 -26.47 -0.01
N ARG A 203 14.67 -26.56 1.07
CA ARG A 203 15.74 -27.57 1.20
C ARG A 203 15.21 -29.01 1.16
N GLU A 204 14.14 -29.27 1.91
CA GLU A 204 13.51 -30.61 1.94
C GLU A 204 12.95 -30.98 0.56
N ILE A 205 12.25 -30.06 -0.11
CA ILE A 205 11.75 -30.24 -1.47
C ILE A 205 12.91 -30.55 -2.44
N ALA A 206 14.00 -29.81 -2.35
CA ALA A 206 15.17 -30.03 -3.19
C ALA A 206 15.82 -31.39 -2.93
N ARG A 207 15.94 -31.83 -1.64
CA ARG A 207 16.46 -33.17 -1.30
C ARG A 207 15.59 -34.28 -1.85
N GLU A 208 14.26 -34.17 -1.72
CA GLU A 208 13.33 -35.18 -2.21
C GLU A 208 13.35 -35.30 -3.75
N GLN A 209 13.46 -34.17 -4.46
CA GLN A 209 13.55 -34.15 -5.93
C GLN A 209 14.77 -34.91 -6.49
N PHE A 210 15.85 -35.00 -5.70
CA PHE A 210 17.14 -35.58 -6.14
C PHE A 210 17.59 -36.78 -5.30
N LYS A 211 16.68 -37.41 -4.55
CA LYS A 211 16.95 -38.53 -3.65
C LYS A 211 17.67 -39.74 -4.27
N ASP A 212 17.52 -39.92 -5.59
CA ASP A 212 18.16 -41.03 -6.32
C ASP A 212 19.63 -40.75 -6.67
N LYS A 213 20.18 -39.59 -6.31
CA LYS A 213 21.58 -39.26 -6.57
C LYS A 213 22.47 -39.60 -5.36
N PRO A 214 23.79 -39.72 -5.54
CA PRO A 214 24.73 -39.90 -4.43
C PRO A 214 24.61 -38.73 -3.42
N ALA A 215 24.70 -39.03 -2.13
CA ALA A 215 24.49 -38.05 -1.04
C ALA A 215 25.32 -36.76 -1.20
N GLN A 216 26.60 -36.87 -1.58
CA GLN A 216 27.46 -35.69 -1.82
C GLN A 216 26.99 -34.84 -3.00
N ALA A 217 26.37 -35.46 -4.01
CA ALA A 217 25.79 -34.73 -5.15
C ALA A 217 24.49 -34.02 -4.75
N ILE A 218 23.68 -34.67 -3.90
CA ILE A 218 22.44 -34.07 -3.38
C ILE A 218 22.74 -32.77 -2.65
N GLU A 219 23.68 -32.75 -1.70
CA GLU A 219 23.96 -31.53 -0.93
C GLU A 219 24.45 -30.37 -1.82
N LYS A 220 25.30 -30.64 -2.82
CA LYS A 220 25.73 -29.61 -3.78
C LYS A 220 24.57 -29.07 -4.62
N ILE A 221 23.64 -29.95 -5.00
CA ILE A 221 22.46 -29.54 -5.77
C ILE A 221 21.52 -28.69 -4.87
N VAL A 222 21.34 -29.10 -3.62
CA VAL A 222 20.54 -28.35 -2.64
C VAL A 222 21.13 -26.97 -2.42
N GLU A 223 22.44 -26.86 -2.17
CA GLU A 223 23.11 -25.56 -2.05
C GLU A 223 22.89 -24.68 -3.28
N GLY A 224 23.09 -25.22 -4.48
CA GLY A 224 22.82 -24.47 -5.72
C GLY A 224 21.37 -24.05 -5.91
N LYS A 225 20.42 -24.88 -5.46
CA LYS A 225 19.00 -24.55 -5.46
C LYS A 225 18.68 -23.43 -4.48
N ILE A 226 19.25 -23.48 -3.28
CA ILE A 226 19.07 -22.45 -2.25
C ILE A 226 19.70 -21.11 -2.66
N GLU A 227 20.88 -21.13 -3.27
CA GLU A 227 21.48 -19.91 -3.84
C GLU A 227 20.57 -19.28 -4.91
N LYS A 228 19.99 -20.13 -5.77
CA LYS A 228 19.01 -19.65 -6.75
C LYS A 228 17.76 -19.08 -6.08
N TYR A 229 17.24 -19.76 -5.05
CA TYR A 229 16.09 -19.27 -4.28
C TYR A 229 16.37 -17.90 -3.67
N TYR A 230 17.55 -17.68 -3.03
CA TYR A 230 17.93 -16.36 -2.55
C TYR A 230 17.91 -15.30 -3.65
N SER A 231 18.42 -15.62 -4.82
CA SER A 231 18.42 -14.68 -5.95
C SER A 231 17.01 -14.40 -6.53
N GLU A 232 16.02 -15.21 -6.20
CA GLU A 232 14.64 -15.00 -6.61
C GLU A 232 13.85 -14.18 -5.56
N VAL A 233 14.08 -14.42 -4.24
CA VAL A 233 13.21 -13.88 -3.19
C VAL A 233 13.85 -12.79 -2.32
N CYS A 234 15.20 -12.68 -2.27
CA CYS A 234 15.89 -11.66 -1.49
C CYS A 234 16.24 -10.45 -2.35
N LEU A 235 15.69 -9.27 -2.04
CA LEU A 235 15.85 -8.05 -2.84
C LEU A 235 17.33 -7.78 -3.22
N VAL A 236 18.23 -7.85 -2.22
CA VAL A 236 19.64 -7.48 -2.45
C VAL A 236 20.40 -8.50 -3.29
N ASP A 237 19.97 -9.78 -3.31
CA ASP A 237 20.56 -10.85 -4.09
C ASP A 237 19.91 -11.01 -5.48
N GLN A 238 18.75 -10.39 -5.74
CA GLN A 238 18.10 -10.43 -7.06
C GLN A 238 18.96 -9.81 -8.14
N ASP A 239 18.89 -10.37 -9.35
CA ASP A 239 19.43 -9.73 -10.54
C ASP A 239 18.67 -8.42 -10.79
N PHE A 240 19.41 -7.33 -11.01
CA PHE A 240 18.78 -6.04 -11.23
C PHE A 240 18.14 -5.97 -12.62
N VAL A 241 16.85 -5.65 -12.67
CA VAL A 241 16.03 -5.68 -13.91
C VAL A 241 16.57 -4.86 -15.08
N LYS A 242 17.48 -3.92 -14.83
CA LYS A 242 18.08 -3.06 -15.87
C LYS A 242 19.53 -3.44 -16.24
N SER A 243 20.14 -4.44 -15.58
CA SER A 243 21.52 -4.84 -15.84
C SER A 243 21.80 -6.26 -15.34
N GLU A 244 22.92 -6.85 -15.77
CA GLU A 244 23.37 -8.20 -15.38
C GLU A 244 24.04 -8.29 -14.00
N ARG A 245 23.92 -7.26 -13.15
CA ARG A 245 24.49 -7.23 -11.80
C ARG A 245 23.39 -7.37 -10.76
N SER A 246 23.72 -7.82 -9.56
CA SER A 246 22.76 -7.87 -8.46
C SER A 246 22.34 -6.46 -8.00
N VAL A 247 21.19 -6.36 -7.32
CA VAL A 247 20.74 -5.12 -6.67
C VAL A 247 21.81 -4.59 -5.71
N LYS A 248 22.42 -5.48 -4.91
CA LYS A 248 23.53 -5.15 -4.00
C LYS A 248 24.69 -4.51 -4.73
N ASP A 249 25.12 -5.08 -5.86
CA ASP A 249 26.23 -4.54 -6.65
C ASP A 249 25.87 -3.20 -7.31
N HIS A 250 24.60 -3.03 -7.70
CA HIS A 250 24.11 -1.76 -8.23
C HIS A 250 24.16 -0.65 -7.16
N VAL A 251 23.66 -0.92 -5.95
CA VAL A 251 23.73 0.01 -4.81
C VAL A 251 25.18 0.36 -4.48
N ALA A 252 26.07 -0.65 -4.40
CA ALA A 252 27.49 -0.44 -4.12
C ALA A 252 28.19 0.40 -5.19
N ALA A 253 27.82 0.25 -6.46
CA ALA A 253 28.38 1.06 -7.55
C ALA A 253 27.98 2.55 -7.41
N VAL A 254 26.72 2.85 -7.10
CA VAL A 254 26.26 4.22 -6.87
C VAL A 254 26.88 4.81 -5.60
N ALA A 255 26.96 4.04 -4.51
CA ALA A 255 27.64 4.45 -3.29
C ALA A 255 29.11 4.85 -3.54
N LYS A 256 29.82 4.05 -4.33
CA LYS A 256 31.20 4.34 -4.73
C LYS A 256 31.30 5.59 -5.61
N GLU A 257 30.40 5.78 -6.55
CA GLU A 257 30.34 6.98 -7.41
C GLU A 257 30.16 8.25 -6.58
N LEU A 258 29.28 8.20 -5.57
CA LEU A 258 28.97 9.34 -4.70
C LEU A 258 29.97 9.52 -3.54
N GLY A 259 30.88 8.57 -3.33
CA GLY A 259 31.84 8.60 -2.22
C GLY A 259 31.14 8.60 -0.86
N ASP A 260 30.08 7.83 -0.74
CA ASP A 260 29.24 7.71 0.46
C ASP A 260 28.86 6.26 0.74
N GLU A 261 28.29 6.01 1.92
CA GLU A 261 27.66 4.74 2.26
C GLU A 261 26.18 4.81 1.94
N ILE A 262 25.65 3.81 1.22
CA ILE A 262 24.23 3.72 0.88
C ILE A 262 23.73 2.32 1.22
N THR A 263 22.63 2.24 1.95
CA THR A 263 22.05 0.96 2.40
C THR A 263 20.53 0.97 2.29
N ILE A 264 19.95 -0.07 1.68
CA ILE A 264 18.50 -0.33 1.75
C ILE A 264 18.23 -0.97 3.11
N LYS A 265 17.29 -0.42 3.89
CA LYS A 265 17.00 -0.89 5.25
C LYS A 265 15.71 -1.68 5.37
N ALA A 266 14.70 -1.29 4.62
CA ALA A 266 13.42 -1.97 4.62
C ALA A 266 12.65 -1.63 3.34
N PHE A 267 11.68 -2.46 3.01
CA PHE A 267 10.68 -2.15 1.99
C PHE A 267 9.31 -2.67 2.39
N VAL A 268 8.28 -2.10 1.77
CA VAL A 268 6.89 -2.57 1.80
C VAL A 268 6.41 -2.59 0.35
N ARG A 269 5.78 -3.68 -0.04
CA ARG A 269 5.09 -3.84 -1.31
C ARG A 269 3.66 -4.28 -1.03
N PHE A 270 2.68 -3.53 -1.52
CA PHE A 270 1.28 -3.91 -1.50
C PHE A 270 0.79 -4.09 -2.93
N GLN A 271 0.00 -5.12 -3.13
CA GLN A 271 -0.77 -5.34 -4.35
C GLN A 271 -2.23 -5.54 -3.96
N VAL A 272 -3.14 -4.90 -4.69
CA VAL A 272 -4.59 -5.00 -4.45
C VAL A 272 -5.03 -6.45 -4.53
N GLY A 273 -5.72 -6.92 -3.48
CA GLY A 273 -6.28 -8.27 -3.38
C GLY A 273 -5.32 -9.35 -2.89
N GLU A 274 -4.02 -9.07 -2.72
CA GLU A 274 -3.01 -10.06 -2.31
C GLU A 274 -3.30 -10.72 -0.94
N THR A 275 -4.03 -10.06 -0.04
CA THR A 275 -4.40 -10.58 1.29
C THR A 275 -5.75 -11.30 1.33
N GLN A 276 -6.45 -11.44 0.21
CA GLN A 276 -7.78 -12.07 0.12
C GLN A 276 -7.71 -13.54 -0.34
N GLU A 277 -6.51 -14.05 -0.62
CA GLU A 277 -6.29 -15.42 -1.13
C GLU A 277 -5.98 -16.46 -0.04
N ASP A 278 -6.15 -16.12 1.28
CA ASP A 278 -5.99 -17.06 2.40
C ASP A 278 -7.32 -17.66 2.89
#